data_c7b133df009ff2fcdcf231149fa3f60a
#
_entry.id   c7b133df009ff2fcdcf231149fa3f60a
#
_cell.length_a   1.000
_cell.length_b   1.000
_cell.length_c   1.000
_cell.angle_alpha   90.00
_cell.angle_beta   90.00
_cell.angle_gamma   90.00
#
_symmetry.space_group_name_H-M   'P 1'
#
loop_
_entity.id
_entity.type
_entity.pdbx_description
1 polymer ?
#
loop_
_entity_poly.entity_id
_entity_poly.type
_entity_poly.pdbx_seq_one_letter_code
_entity_poly.pdbx_strand_id
1 'polypeptide(L)'
;MKLINFLSVRNALLLISAAAFNFMVYIGGKVIAGGKFHYNFTTALDEAIPVVKWTILIYLGCYAFWFANYCLGVKYDKSGSDRFIKAHFIGETVCLIAFVFLPTTMIRPEFTGTGIFDFLFRLTYGVDSADNLLPSLHCFASWLCWIGVRGNENVSKWYQNASLVMAIAVCISTLTVKQHVIVDAVTGVALAELSYALAGLMGRRKAK
;
A
#
# COMPACT_ATOMS: atom_id res chain seq x y z
N MET A 1 2.94 1.88 -32.15
CA MET A 1 2.30 3.20 -32.03
C MET A 1 0.93 3.17 -31.31
N LYS A 2 0.64 2.20 -30.42
CA LYS A 2 -0.62 2.11 -29.64
C LYS A 2 -0.46 2.32 -28.12
N LEU A 3 0.76 2.53 -27.63
CA LEU A 3 1.03 2.73 -26.19
C LEU A 3 0.70 4.17 -25.71
N ILE A 4 0.76 5.16 -26.61
CA ILE A 4 0.60 6.60 -26.27
C ILE A 4 -0.87 6.95 -26.00
N ASN A 5 -1.84 6.18 -26.50
CA ASN A 5 -3.27 6.36 -26.18
C ASN A 5 -3.73 5.65 -24.90
N PHE A 6 -2.79 5.09 -24.11
CA PHE A 6 -3.11 4.30 -22.92
C PHE A 6 -3.55 5.16 -21.74
N LEU A 7 -3.01 6.37 -21.62
CA LEU A 7 -3.33 7.29 -20.53
C LEU A 7 -3.73 8.66 -21.09
N SER A 8 -4.97 9.06 -20.85
CA SER A 8 -5.37 10.46 -21.07
C SER A 8 -4.58 11.38 -20.14
N VAL A 9 -4.45 12.66 -20.49
CA VAL A 9 -3.82 13.69 -19.63
C VAL A 9 -4.46 13.69 -18.23
N ARG A 10 -5.80 13.55 -18.14
CA ARG A 10 -6.53 13.43 -16.89
C ARG A 10 -6.03 12.25 -16.05
N ASN A 11 -5.90 11.05 -16.66
CA ASN A 11 -5.47 9.86 -15.95
C ASN A 11 -4.02 9.97 -15.49
N ALA A 12 -3.14 10.54 -16.32
CA ALA A 12 -1.76 10.83 -15.93
C ALA A 12 -1.70 11.79 -14.72
N LEU A 13 -2.49 12.86 -14.72
CA LEU A 13 -2.56 13.79 -13.59
C LEU A 13 -3.08 13.11 -12.30
N LEU A 14 -4.09 12.22 -12.42
CA LEU A 14 -4.58 11.46 -11.28
C LEU A 14 -3.50 10.54 -10.69
N LEU A 15 -2.74 9.84 -11.53
CA LEU A 15 -1.65 8.97 -11.09
C LEU A 15 -0.50 9.75 -10.44
N ILE A 16 -0.10 10.86 -11.06
CA ILE A 16 0.95 11.74 -10.53
C ILE A 16 0.50 12.31 -9.17
N SER A 17 -0.75 12.79 -9.06
CA SER A 17 -1.25 13.32 -7.79
C SER A 17 -1.34 12.26 -6.70
N ALA A 18 -1.75 11.04 -7.03
CA ALA A 18 -1.77 9.93 -6.08
C ALA A 18 -0.36 9.56 -5.60
N ALA A 19 0.60 9.44 -6.52
CA ALA A 19 2.00 9.14 -6.17
C ALA A 19 2.64 10.26 -5.33
N ALA A 20 2.42 11.52 -5.71
CA ALA A 20 2.92 12.68 -4.97
C ALA A 20 2.32 12.75 -3.55
N PHE A 21 1.03 12.45 -3.41
CA PHE A 21 0.36 12.43 -2.12
C PHE A 21 0.87 11.30 -1.22
N ASN A 22 1.03 10.08 -1.77
CA ASN A 22 1.64 8.97 -1.04
C ASN A 22 3.04 9.33 -0.52
N PHE A 23 3.88 9.92 -1.37
CA PHE A 23 5.21 10.37 -0.98
C PHE A 23 5.16 11.44 0.12
N MET A 24 4.23 12.40 0.00
CA MET A 24 4.01 13.44 1.01
C MET A 24 3.54 12.83 2.35
N VAL A 25 2.63 11.86 2.33
CA VAL A 25 2.15 11.17 3.55
C VAL A 25 3.29 10.42 4.22
N TYR A 26 4.08 9.67 3.47
CA TYR A 26 5.20 8.90 3.99
C TYR A 26 6.28 9.81 4.61
N ILE A 27 6.80 10.78 3.83
CA ILE A 27 7.85 11.69 4.29
C ILE A 27 7.32 12.65 5.35
N GLY A 28 6.13 13.23 5.15
CA GLY A 28 5.51 14.16 6.09
C GLY A 28 5.24 13.52 7.44
N GLY A 29 4.70 12.31 7.46
CA GLY A 29 4.51 11.52 8.68
C GLY A 29 5.82 11.32 9.43
N LYS A 30 6.86 10.88 8.72
CA LYS A 30 8.20 10.65 9.28
C LYS A 30 8.83 11.92 9.86
N VAL A 31 8.77 13.03 9.13
CA VAL A 31 9.34 14.32 9.59
C VAL A 31 8.60 14.85 10.82
N ILE A 32 7.26 14.81 10.82
CA ILE A 32 6.44 15.33 11.92
C ILE A 32 6.52 14.45 13.17
N ALA A 33 6.64 13.14 12.99
CA ALA A 33 6.69 12.17 14.10
C ALA A 33 8.11 11.90 14.62
N GLY A 34 9.16 12.24 13.88
CA GLY A 34 10.54 11.79 14.10
C GLY A 34 11.16 12.11 15.47
N GLY A 35 10.61 13.08 16.20
CA GLY A 35 11.05 13.40 17.58
C GLY A 35 10.09 12.91 18.67
N LYS A 36 9.04 12.17 18.32
CA LYS A 36 8.00 11.73 19.26
C LYS A 36 8.29 10.33 19.80
N PHE A 37 7.60 9.97 20.88
CA PHE A 37 7.54 8.59 21.35
C PHE A 37 6.80 7.72 20.33
N HIS A 38 7.38 6.56 19.97
CA HIS A 38 6.79 5.61 19.04
C HIS A 38 6.29 4.38 19.80
N TYR A 39 5.04 4.00 19.55
CA TYR A 39 4.43 2.83 20.14
C TYR A 39 4.86 1.56 19.40
N ASN A 40 5.15 0.50 20.16
CA ASN A 40 5.43 -0.82 19.58
C ASN A 40 4.24 -1.75 19.87
N PHE A 41 3.57 -2.20 18.80
CA PHE A 41 2.42 -3.12 18.86
C PHE A 41 2.80 -4.57 18.53
N THR A 42 4.08 -4.93 18.57
CA THR A 42 4.54 -6.30 18.36
C THR A 42 3.95 -7.22 19.42
N THR A 43 3.33 -8.31 18.99
CA THR A 43 2.74 -9.35 19.83
C THR A 43 3.56 -10.64 19.77
N ALA A 44 3.30 -11.58 20.67
CA ALA A 44 3.93 -12.91 20.62
C ALA A 44 3.63 -13.67 19.30
N LEU A 45 2.47 -13.40 18.67
CA LEU A 45 2.16 -13.97 17.36
C LEU A 45 3.05 -13.38 16.26
N ASP A 46 3.36 -12.08 16.32
CA ASP A 46 4.27 -11.43 15.37
C ASP A 46 5.70 -11.98 15.51
N GLU A 47 6.14 -12.21 16.73
CA GLU A 47 7.45 -12.80 16.99
C GLU A 47 7.54 -14.23 16.47
N ALA A 48 6.46 -15.02 16.58
CA ALA A 48 6.38 -16.40 16.08
C ALA A 48 6.43 -16.50 14.54
N ILE A 49 6.09 -15.43 13.80
CA ILE A 49 6.22 -15.42 12.33
C ILE A 49 7.71 -15.45 11.95
N PRO A 50 8.19 -16.48 11.20
CA PRO A 50 9.59 -16.54 10.82
C PRO A 50 9.96 -15.51 9.76
N VAL A 51 11.23 -15.11 9.73
CA VAL A 51 11.78 -14.39 8.57
C VAL A 51 11.91 -15.33 7.39
N VAL A 52 11.27 -14.99 6.26
CA VAL A 52 11.35 -15.77 5.03
C VAL A 52 12.04 -14.92 3.96
N LYS A 53 13.36 -15.12 3.78
CA LYS A 53 14.20 -14.19 3.01
C LYS A 53 13.75 -13.94 1.57
N TRP A 54 13.29 -14.97 0.86
CA TRP A 54 12.90 -14.82 -0.54
C TRP A 54 11.62 -13.96 -0.73
N THR A 55 10.78 -13.80 0.31
CA THR A 55 9.57 -12.96 0.23
C THR A 55 9.90 -11.48 0.08
N ILE A 56 11.16 -11.06 0.29
CA ILE A 56 11.62 -9.71 -0.05
C ILE A 56 11.41 -9.38 -1.53
N LEU A 57 11.44 -10.37 -2.43
CA LEU A 57 11.15 -10.17 -3.85
C LEU A 57 9.68 -9.84 -4.08
N ILE A 58 8.76 -10.43 -3.32
CA ILE A 58 7.34 -10.09 -3.37
C ILE A 58 7.12 -8.68 -2.81
N TYR A 59 7.76 -8.38 -1.67
CA TYR A 59 7.71 -7.07 -1.04
C TYR A 59 8.18 -5.98 -2.01
N LEU A 60 9.34 -6.12 -2.62
CA LEU A 60 9.86 -5.16 -3.61
C LEU A 60 9.05 -5.18 -4.92
N GLY A 61 8.50 -6.32 -5.29
CA GLY A 61 7.63 -6.47 -6.46
C GLY A 61 6.30 -5.72 -6.35
N CYS A 62 5.89 -5.31 -5.13
CA CYS A 62 4.65 -4.56 -4.93
C CYS A 62 4.63 -3.24 -5.71
N TYR A 63 5.75 -2.57 -5.91
CA TYR A 63 5.81 -1.30 -6.66
C TYR A 63 5.41 -1.48 -8.12
N ALA A 64 5.88 -2.55 -8.78
CA ALA A 64 5.46 -2.89 -10.15
C ALA A 64 3.97 -3.28 -10.19
N PHE A 65 3.50 -4.03 -9.20
CA PHE A 65 2.12 -4.41 -9.03
C PHE A 65 1.22 -3.18 -8.83
N TRP A 66 1.60 -2.23 -7.99
CA TRP A 66 0.88 -0.98 -7.80
C TRP A 66 0.82 -0.16 -9.08
N PHE A 67 1.97 0.05 -9.73
CA PHE A 67 2.00 0.80 -10.98
C PHE A 67 1.01 0.23 -12.02
N ALA A 68 1.03 -1.08 -12.25
CA ALA A 68 0.14 -1.74 -13.20
C ALA A 68 -1.35 -1.56 -12.81
N ASN A 69 -1.69 -1.78 -11.54
CA ASN A 69 -3.08 -1.73 -11.07
C ASN A 69 -3.61 -0.29 -10.94
N TYR A 70 -2.79 0.69 -10.55
CA TYR A 70 -3.20 2.09 -10.58
C TYR A 70 -3.49 2.56 -12.00
N CYS A 71 -2.65 2.16 -12.98
CA CYS A 71 -2.93 2.42 -14.39
C CYS A 71 -4.27 1.81 -14.84
N LEU A 72 -4.57 0.58 -14.42
CA LEU A 72 -5.85 -0.07 -14.73
C LEU A 72 -7.02 0.60 -13.99
N GLY A 73 -6.84 0.96 -12.72
CA GLY A 73 -7.87 1.60 -11.89
C GLY A 73 -8.36 2.96 -12.42
N VAL A 74 -7.51 3.66 -13.20
CA VAL A 74 -7.89 4.96 -13.80
C VAL A 74 -8.26 4.87 -15.28
N LYS A 75 -8.12 3.69 -15.93
CA LYS A 75 -8.17 3.57 -17.39
C LYS A 75 -9.58 3.54 -17.97
N TYR A 76 -10.47 2.75 -17.39
CA TYR A 76 -11.67 2.30 -18.10
C TYR A 76 -12.88 3.20 -17.92
N ASP A 77 -13.29 3.50 -16.71
CA ASP A 77 -14.49 4.25 -16.39
C ASP A 77 -14.17 5.47 -15.52
N LYS A 78 -14.75 6.62 -15.90
CA LYS A 78 -14.53 7.87 -15.17
C LYS A 78 -15.06 7.78 -13.72
N SER A 79 -16.25 7.22 -13.53
CA SER A 79 -16.86 7.09 -12.20
C SER A 79 -16.06 6.16 -11.30
N GLY A 80 -15.65 5.00 -11.84
CA GLY A 80 -14.79 4.05 -11.15
C GLY A 80 -13.42 4.62 -10.82
N SER A 81 -12.79 5.32 -11.78
CA SER A 81 -11.49 5.96 -11.56
C SER A 81 -11.55 7.08 -10.53
N ASP A 82 -12.60 7.90 -10.54
CA ASP A 82 -12.80 8.94 -9.52
C ASP A 82 -13.02 8.33 -8.13
N ARG A 83 -13.78 7.23 -8.04
CA ARG A 83 -13.97 6.51 -6.80
C ARG A 83 -12.68 5.89 -6.28
N PHE A 84 -11.90 5.25 -7.15
CA PHE A 84 -10.62 4.62 -6.82
C PHE A 84 -9.62 5.64 -6.27
N ILE A 85 -9.43 6.75 -6.98
CA ILE A 85 -8.51 7.81 -6.56
C ILE A 85 -8.98 8.53 -5.29
N LYS A 86 -10.29 8.76 -5.13
CA LYS A 86 -10.84 9.30 -3.85
C LYS A 86 -10.58 8.35 -2.69
N ALA A 87 -10.75 7.05 -2.89
CA ALA A 87 -10.44 6.06 -1.86
C ALA A 87 -8.96 6.10 -1.46
N HIS A 88 -8.05 6.24 -2.43
CA HIS A 88 -6.63 6.42 -2.16
C HIS A 88 -6.39 7.66 -1.28
N PHE A 89 -6.89 8.83 -1.66
CA PHE A 89 -6.71 10.06 -0.87
C PHE A 89 -7.31 9.97 0.53
N ILE A 90 -8.49 9.37 0.68
CA ILE A 90 -9.13 9.16 1.99
C ILE A 90 -8.24 8.28 2.88
N GLY A 91 -7.81 7.12 2.37
CA GLY A 91 -6.98 6.19 3.13
C GLY A 91 -5.63 6.77 3.52
N GLU A 92 -4.94 7.40 2.58
CA GLU A 92 -3.67 8.06 2.82
C GLU A 92 -3.79 9.21 3.85
N THR A 93 -4.89 9.97 3.82
CA THR A 93 -5.15 11.00 4.84
C THR A 93 -5.30 10.39 6.22
N VAL A 94 -6.00 9.25 6.33
CA VAL A 94 -6.12 8.51 7.61
C VAL A 94 -4.75 7.99 8.06
N CYS A 95 -3.93 7.47 7.14
CA CYS A 95 -2.56 7.06 7.45
C CYS A 95 -1.73 8.23 7.97
N LEU A 96 -1.77 9.39 7.32
CA LEU A 96 -1.06 10.58 7.78
C LEU A 96 -1.47 10.99 9.20
N ILE A 97 -2.78 11.02 9.47
CA ILE A 97 -3.30 11.31 10.81
C ILE A 97 -2.77 10.30 11.84
N ALA A 98 -2.82 9.00 11.51
CA ALA A 98 -2.30 7.96 12.38
C ALA A 98 -0.79 8.11 12.61
N PHE A 99 0.02 8.34 11.58
CA PHE A 99 1.46 8.52 11.69
C PHE A 99 1.85 9.74 12.56
N VAL A 100 1.07 10.81 12.49
CA VAL A 100 1.33 12.03 13.26
C VAL A 100 0.91 11.89 14.72
N PHE A 101 -0.23 11.28 15.01
CA PHE A 101 -0.83 11.23 16.33
C PHE A 101 -0.58 9.92 17.10
N LEU A 102 -0.30 8.84 16.37
CA LEU A 102 0.01 7.53 16.92
C LEU A 102 1.22 6.92 16.18
N PRO A 103 2.40 7.56 16.24
CA PRO A 103 3.59 7.05 15.58
C PRO A 103 3.97 5.68 16.14
N THR A 104 4.30 4.75 15.25
CA THR A 104 4.56 3.35 15.60
C THR A 104 5.92 2.91 15.13
N THR A 105 6.50 1.94 15.84
CA THR A 105 7.79 1.32 15.52
C THR A 105 7.78 -0.17 15.82
N MET A 106 8.81 -0.88 15.36
CA MET A 106 9.09 -2.26 15.71
C MET A 106 10.59 -2.54 15.73
N ILE A 107 10.99 -3.59 16.43
CA ILE A 107 12.36 -4.09 16.41
C ILE A 107 12.52 -5.01 15.20
N ARG A 108 13.52 -4.76 14.36
CA ARG A 108 13.83 -5.55 13.17
C ARG A 108 15.09 -6.38 13.38
N PRO A 109 15.16 -7.59 12.82
CA PRO A 109 16.38 -8.39 12.84
C PRO A 109 17.49 -7.74 11.99
N GLU A 110 18.72 -7.93 12.40
CA GLU A 110 19.90 -7.52 11.64
C GLU A 110 20.32 -8.60 10.65
N PHE A 111 20.76 -8.17 9.45
CA PHE A 111 21.25 -9.05 8.39
C PHE A 111 22.72 -8.78 8.11
N THR A 112 23.59 -9.64 8.63
CA THR A 112 25.06 -9.53 8.52
C THR A 112 25.66 -10.43 7.43
N GLY A 113 24.83 -11.28 6.80
CA GLY A 113 25.27 -12.18 5.74
C GLY A 113 25.65 -11.46 4.44
N THR A 114 26.37 -12.16 3.55
CA THR A 114 26.86 -11.64 2.25
C THR A 114 25.98 -12.06 1.07
N GLY A 115 24.90 -12.82 1.32
CA GLY A 115 23.98 -13.28 0.27
C GLY A 115 23.12 -12.16 -0.32
N ILE A 116 22.60 -12.40 -1.53
CA ILE A 116 21.75 -11.43 -2.25
C ILE A 116 20.52 -10.99 -1.43
N PHE A 117 19.89 -11.91 -0.71
CA PHE A 117 18.74 -11.57 0.12
C PHE A 117 19.14 -10.69 1.31
N ASP A 118 20.27 -10.96 1.97
CA ASP A 118 20.77 -10.13 3.07
C ASP A 118 21.10 -8.72 2.58
N PHE A 119 21.65 -8.60 1.37
CA PHE A 119 21.88 -7.31 0.72
C PHE A 119 20.55 -6.57 0.48
N LEU A 120 19.53 -7.24 -0.08
CA LEU A 120 18.22 -6.65 -0.33
C LEU A 120 17.53 -6.20 0.98
N PHE A 121 17.65 -6.99 2.05
CA PHE A 121 17.13 -6.59 3.36
C PHE A 121 17.81 -5.33 3.91
N ARG A 122 19.15 -5.29 3.87
CA ARG A 122 19.89 -4.07 4.31
C ARG A 122 19.50 -2.85 3.52
N LEU A 123 19.39 -2.99 2.18
CA LEU A 123 18.95 -1.90 1.31
C LEU A 123 17.53 -1.44 1.68
N THR A 124 16.60 -2.38 1.81
CA THR A 124 15.20 -2.08 2.16
C THR A 124 15.10 -1.40 3.52
N TYR A 125 15.77 -1.92 4.55
CA TYR A 125 15.73 -1.35 5.90
C TYR A 125 16.43 0.01 5.99
N GLY A 126 17.41 0.26 5.11
CA GLY A 126 18.07 1.57 5.01
C GLY A 126 17.22 2.66 4.38
N VAL A 127 16.34 2.27 3.43
CA VAL A 127 15.43 3.21 2.75
C VAL A 127 14.12 3.37 3.53
N ASP A 128 13.56 2.26 3.99
CA ASP A 128 12.27 2.19 4.68
C ASP A 128 12.51 1.87 6.16
N SER A 129 12.59 2.91 6.98
CA SER A 129 12.84 2.81 8.42
C SER A 129 11.65 2.19 9.17
N ALA A 130 11.92 1.70 10.40
CA ALA A 130 10.90 1.10 11.26
C ALA A 130 10.04 2.16 11.96
N ASP A 131 9.44 3.04 11.20
CA ASP A 131 8.52 4.08 11.66
C ASP A 131 7.30 4.18 10.75
N ASN A 132 6.23 4.85 11.21
CA ASN A 132 4.99 5.01 10.44
C ASN A 132 4.37 3.66 9.98
N LEU A 133 4.27 2.70 10.90
CA LEU A 133 3.87 1.34 10.55
C LEU A 133 2.36 1.14 10.50
N LEU A 134 1.59 1.82 11.37
CA LEU A 134 0.14 1.63 11.54
C LEU A 134 -0.65 2.82 10.96
N PRO A 135 -1.61 2.61 10.05
CA PRO A 135 -1.86 1.40 9.23
C PRO A 135 -0.78 1.15 8.17
N SER A 136 -0.60 -0.12 7.75
CA SER A 136 0.37 -0.44 6.71
C SER A 136 -0.02 0.16 5.36
N LEU A 137 0.78 1.11 4.83
CA LEU A 137 0.63 1.63 3.47
C LEU A 137 0.81 0.54 2.40
N HIS A 138 1.70 -0.42 2.63
CA HIS A 138 1.91 -1.54 1.71
C HIS A 138 0.66 -2.41 1.57
N CYS A 139 0.04 -2.77 2.70
CA CYS A 139 -1.19 -3.56 2.70
C CYS A 139 -2.37 -2.76 2.16
N PHE A 140 -2.50 -1.48 2.55
CA PHE A 140 -3.51 -0.57 2.04
C PHE A 140 -3.46 -0.43 0.51
N ALA A 141 -2.30 -0.04 -0.04
CA ALA A 141 -2.15 0.17 -1.47
C ALA A 141 -2.32 -1.12 -2.27
N SER A 142 -1.78 -2.25 -1.78
CA SER A 142 -1.90 -3.54 -2.45
C SER A 142 -3.35 -4.04 -2.48
N TRP A 143 -4.08 -3.89 -1.38
CA TRP A 143 -5.49 -4.27 -1.31
C TRP A 143 -6.36 -3.34 -2.16
N LEU A 144 -6.08 -2.04 -2.16
CA LEU A 144 -6.76 -1.07 -3.01
C LEU A 144 -6.52 -1.36 -4.50
N CYS A 145 -5.34 -1.83 -4.90
CA CYS A 145 -5.04 -2.30 -6.25
C CYS A 145 -6.00 -3.41 -6.70
N TRP A 146 -6.24 -4.43 -5.85
CA TRP A 146 -7.22 -5.47 -6.14
C TRP A 146 -8.65 -4.91 -6.21
N ILE A 147 -9.05 -4.06 -5.27
CA ILE A 147 -10.37 -3.40 -5.29
C ILE A 147 -10.58 -2.64 -6.60
N GLY A 148 -9.57 -1.97 -7.11
CA GLY A 148 -9.65 -1.18 -8.35
C GLY A 148 -9.94 -2.01 -9.61
N VAL A 149 -9.60 -3.31 -9.59
CA VAL A 149 -9.86 -4.22 -10.72
C VAL A 149 -11.00 -5.21 -10.44
N ARG A 150 -11.39 -5.39 -9.17
CA ARG A 150 -12.44 -6.30 -8.73
C ARG A 150 -13.79 -5.94 -9.36
N GLY A 151 -14.38 -6.91 -10.08
CA GLY A 151 -15.70 -6.75 -10.73
C GLY A 151 -15.70 -5.87 -11.98
N ASN A 152 -14.55 -5.40 -12.45
CA ASN A 152 -14.47 -4.65 -13.70
C ASN A 152 -14.57 -5.60 -14.91
N GLU A 153 -15.60 -5.43 -15.72
CA GLU A 153 -15.87 -6.29 -16.90
C GLU A 153 -14.81 -6.16 -18.00
N ASN A 154 -14.08 -5.03 -18.03
CA ASN A 154 -12.98 -4.79 -18.97
C ASN A 154 -11.66 -5.45 -18.55
N VAL A 155 -11.62 -6.07 -17.36
CA VAL A 155 -10.45 -6.78 -16.82
C VAL A 155 -10.77 -8.26 -16.72
N SER A 156 -9.92 -9.11 -17.30
CA SER A 156 -10.17 -10.56 -17.28
C SER A 156 -10.27 -11.09 -15.84
N LYS A 157 -11.14 -12.09 -15.63
CA LYS A 157 -11.29 -12.71 -14.30
C LYS A 157 -9.98 -13.34 -13.79
N TRP A 158 -9.17 -13.87 -14.71
CA TRP A 158 -7.84 -14.38 -14.35
C TRP A 158 -6.98 -13.29 -13.71
N TYR A 159 -6.92 -12.09 -14.32
CA TYR A 159 -6.13 -10.99 -13.78
C TYR A 159 -6.69 -10.48 -12.45
N GLN A 160 -8.02 -10.39 -12.30
CA GLN A 160 -8.65 -10.01 -11.03
C GLN A 160 -8.25 -10.96 -9.89
N ASN A 161 -8.25 -12.29 -10.18
CA ASN A 161 -7.85 -13.30 -9.20
C ASN A 161 -6.33 -13.27 -8.93
N ALA A 162 -5.51 -13.10 -9.97
CA ALA A 162 -4.07 -12.94 -9.81
C ALA A 162 -3.72 -11.68 -8.99
N SER A 163 -4.46 -10.60 -9.18
CA SER A 163 -4.32 -9.36 -8.41
C SER A 163 -4.68 -9.55 -6.94
N LEU A 164 -5.72 -10.35 -6.62
CA LEU A 164 -6.06 -10.74 -5.25
C LEU A 164 -4.93 -11.54 -4.60
N VAL A 165 -4.46 -12.57 -5.31
CA VAL A 165 -3.36 -13.42 -4.82
C VAL A 165 -2.11 -12.59 -4.54
N MET A 166 -1.77 -11.66 -5.45
CA MET A 166 -0.63 -10.77 -5.27
C MET A 166 -0.83 -9.82 -4.08
N ALA A 167 -2.03 -9.24 -3.91
CA ALA A 167 -2.33 -8.37 -2.76
C ALA A 167 -2.16 -9.12 -1.42
N ILE A 168 -2.68 -10.36 -1.34
CA ILE A 168 -2.48 -11.23 -0.16
C ILE A 168 -0.99 -11.55 0.04
N ALA A 169 -0.28 -11.90 -1.04
CA ALA A 169 1.13 -12.23 -0.98
C ALA A 169 1.97 -11.04 -0.48
N VAL A 170 1.64 -9.81 -0.91
CA VAL A 170 2.28 -8.59 -0.37
C VAL A 170 1.98 -8.44 1.12
N CYS A 171 0.72 -8.57 1.56
CA CYS A 171 0.39 -8.49 2.99
C CYS A 171 1.18 -9.53 3.83
N ILE A 172 1.28 -10.77 3.36
CA ILE A 172 2.08 -11.80 4.03
C ILE A 172 3.58 -11.44 4.00
N SER A 173 4.07 -10.92 2.87
CA SER A 173 5.48 -10.57 2.73
C SER A 173 5.88 -9.46 3.71
N THR A 174 5.02 -8.47 3.98
CA THR A 174 5.33 -7.42 4.97
C THR A 174 5.60 -7.97 6.36
N LEU A 175 4.92 -9.05 6.75
CA LEU A 175 5.10 -9.74 8.04
C LEU A 175 6.36 -10.61 8.05
N THR A 176 6.62 -11.35 6.96
CA THR A 176 7.76 -12.27 6.86
C THR A 176 9.08 -11.58 6.57
N VAL A 177 9.05 -10.35 6.01
CA VAL A 177 10.24 -9.48 5.91
C VAL A 177 10.38 -8.53 7.11
N LYS A 178 9.54 -8.66 8.15
CA LYS A 178 9.57 -7.84 9.37
C LYS A 178 9.53 -6.33 9.08
N GLN A 179 8.70 -5.93 8.13
CA GLN A 179 8.40 -4.52 7.87
C GLN A 179 7.18 -4.04 8.66
N HIS A 180 6.24 -4.94 8.94
CA HIS A 180 5.01 -4.67 9.66
C HIS A 180 4.67 -5.80 10.64
N VAL A 181 3.80 -5.49 11.59
CA VAL A 181 3.15 -6.46 12.49
C VAL A 181 1.71 -6.73 12.00
N ILE A 182 1.06 -7.75 12.55
CA ILE A 182 -0.27 -8.21 12.11
C ILE A 182 -1.31 -7.07 12.16
N VAL A 183 -1.31 -6.28 13.22
CA VAL A 183 -2.29 -5.18 13.37
C VAL A 183 -2.12 -4.13 12.27
N ASP A 184 -0.90 -3.84 11.83
CA ASP A 184 -0.66 -2.88 10.73
C ASP A 184 -1.24 -3.40 9.42
N ALA A 185 -1.01 -4.69 9.14
CA ALA A 185 -1.50 -5.34 7.92
C ALA A 185 -3.03 -5.39 7.89
N VAL A 186 -3.66 -5.82 8.98
CA VAL A 186 -5.13 -5.92 9.10
C VAL A 186 -5.77 -4.54 8.98
N THR A 187 -5.22 -3.53 9.66
CA THR A 187 -5.76 -2.16 9.59
C THR A 187 -5.57 -1.54 8.21
N GLY A 188 -4.45 -1.82 7.53
CA GLY A 188 -4.23 -1.39 6.15
C GLY A 188 -5.27 -1.96 5.18
N VAL A 189 -5.54 -3.27 5.25
CA VAL A 189 -6.58 -3.93 4.46
C VAL A 189 -7.97 -3.38 4.76
N ALA A 190 -8.33 -3.27 6.04
CA ALA A 190 -9.62 -2.73 6.46
C ALA A 190 -9.81 -1.28 5.99
N LEU A 191 -8.76 -0.47 6.09
CA LEU A 191 -8.77 0.92 5.62
C LEU A 191 -9.02 1.02 4.12
N ALA A 192 -8.47 0.12 3.30
CA ALA A 192 -8.72 0.10 1.85
C ALA A 192 -10.21 -0.15 1.53
N GLU A 193 -10.84 -1.14 2.17
CA GLU A 193 -12.27 -1.42 1.98
C GLU A 193 -13.15 -0.26 2.46
N LEU A 194 -12.87 0.29 3.65
CA LEU A 194 -13.63 1.40 4.22
C LEU A 194 -13.51 2.67 3.38
N SER A 195 -12.30 3.01 2.93
CA SER A 195 -12.05 4.17 2.08
C SER A 195 -12.77 4.05 0.74
N TYR A 196 -12.76 2.86 0.14
CA TYR A 196 -13.46 2.62 -1.12
C TYR A 196 -14.98 2.64 -0.97
N ALA A 197 -15.52 2.12 0.14
CA ALA A 197 -16.93 2.22 0.46
C ALA A 197 -17.37 3.68 0.65
N LEU A 198 -16.61 4.46 1.43
CA LEU A 198 -16.89 5.88 1.68
C LEU A 198 -16.82 6.71 0.41
N ALA A 199 -15.82 6.50 -0.44
CA ALA A 199 -15.71 7.17 -1.74
C ALA A 199 -16.94 6.91 -2.63
N GLY A 200 -17.50 5.68 -2.58
CA GLY A 200 -18.73 5.33 -3.28
C GLY A 200 -19.98 6.08 -2.77
N LEU A 201 -20.10 6.23 -1.45
CA LEU A 201 -21.21 6.98 -0.84
C LEU A 201 -21.17 8.47 -1.21
N MET A 202 -19.97 9.07 -1.23
CA MET A 202 -19.76 10.46 -1.63
C MET A 202 -20.12 10.70 -3.10
N GLY A 203 -19.90 9.72 -3.98
CA GLY A 203 -20.28 9.79 -5.40
C GLY A 203 -21.80 9.83 -5.61
N ARG A 204 -22.56 9.01 -4.83
CA ARG A 204 -24.02 8.93 -4.93
C ARG A 204 -24.73 10.21 -4.48
N ARG A 205 -24.18 10.95 -3.50
CA ARG A 205 -24.77 12.22 -3.02
C ARG A 205 -24.67 13.35 -4.03
N LYS A 206 -23.71 13.32 -4.95
CA LYS A 206 -23.56 14.36 -6.00
C LYS A 206 -24.43 14.09 -7.23
N ALA A 207 -25.03 12.90 -7.33
CA ALA A 207 -25.90 12.51 -8.45
C ALA A 207 -27.40 12.69 -8.14
N LYS A 208 -27.73 13.10 -6.92
CA LYS A 208 -29.07 13.57 -6.49
C LYS A 208 -29.08 15.09 -6.39
#